data_c2bff959fad9bf3c96884679d6d625ef
#
_entry.id   c2bff959fad9bf3c96884679d6d625ef
#
_cell.length_a   1.000
_cell.length_b   1.000
_cell.length_c   1.000
_cell.angle_alpha   90.00
_cell.angle_beta   90.00
_cell.angle_gamma   90.00
#
_symmetry.space_group_name_H-M   'P 1'
#
loop_
_entity.id
_entity.type
_entity.pdbx_description
1 polymer ?
#
loop_
_entity_poly.entity_id
_entity_poly.type
_entity_poly.pdbx_seq_one_letter_code
_entity_poly.pdbx_strand_id
1 'polypeptide(L)'
;MNILLINHYAGSPDLGMEFRPYYMAKEWQKAGHHVRIVGGSFSHLRKKQPCEYREIVDNVEYCWIPVNRYKGNGVGRIFSMFLFVFKLYHYFVEYLRNFEPDIVIASSTYPLDIYPAYKIAKHYHAKLIYEVHDLWPLSPMELGGYSKKHPFIQIMQKAENDCYRYVDTVVSMLPKAEEHMREHGLGKGKFHYVPNGIVLSDWNNPKGIPEEHG
;
A
#
# COMPACT_ATOMS: atom_id res chain seq x y z
N MET A 1 -15.41 12.85 1.77
CA MET A 1 -14.92 12.07 0.62
C MET A 1 -14.73 10.63 1.06
N ASN A 2 -14.95 9.68 0.14
CA ASN A 2 -14.65 8.27 0.36
C ASN A 2 -13.24 7.97 -0.20
N ILE A 3 -12.35 7.52 0.65
CA ILE A 3 -10.96 7.23 0.30
C ILE A 3 -10.75 5.71 0.36
N LEU A 4 -10.38 5.12 -0.76
CA LEU A 4 -9.95 3.74 -0.87
C LEU A 4 -8.43 3.68 -0.83
N LEU A 5 -7.87 3.00 0.17
CA LEU A 5 -6.45 2.73 0.25
C LEU A 5 -6.19 1.24 0.00
N ILE A 6 -5.43 0.93 -1.03
CA ILE A 6 -5.03 -0.43 -1.41
C ILE A 6 -3.60 -0.66 -0.92
N ASN A 7 -3.42 -1.54 0.07
CA ASN A 7 -2.09 -1.95 0.53
C ASN A 7 -2.11 -3.43 0.93
N HIS A 8 -1.46 -4.28 0.13
CA HIS A 8 -1.42 -5.72 0.34
C HIS A 8 -1.01 -6.12 1.76
N TYR A 9 -0.05 -5.40 2.34
CA TYR A 9 0.52 -5.71 3.65
C TYR A 9 -0.05 -4.86 4.79
N ALA A 10 -1.10 -4.07 4.54
CA ALA A 10 -1.70 -3.21 5.55
C ALA A 10 -1.86 -3.90 6.90
N GLY A 11 -1.54 -3.20 7.97
CA GLY A 11 -1.65 -3.66 9.34
C GLY A 11 -2.36 -2.65 10.22
N SER A 12 -2.22 -2.81 11.51
CA SER A 12 -2.68 -1.92 12.57
C SER A 12 -1.86 -2.17 13.83
N PRO A 13 -1.95 -1.34 14.88
CA PRO A 13 -1.27 -1.60 16.14
C PRO A 13 -1.52 -3.01 16.69
N ASP A 14 -2.75 -3.54 16.55
CA ASP A 14 -3.12 -4.87 17.01
C ASP A 14 -2.64 -6.00 16.09
N LEU A 15 -2.70 -5.79 14.78
CA LEU A 15 -2.29 -6.80 13.80
C LEU A 15 -0.77 -6.84 13.61
N GLY A 16 -0.09 -5.72 13.77
CA GLY A 16 1.33 -5.55 13.45
C GLY A 16 1.55 -4.74 12.16
N MET A 17 2.79 -4.58 11.75
CA MET A 17 3.15 -3.80 10.55
C MET A 17 2.39 -4.29 9.30
N GLU A 18 2.05 -3.47 8.36
CA GLU A 18 2.46 -2.11 7.98
C GLU A 18 1.53 -1.08 8.62
N PHE A 19 2.05 -0.11 9.35
CA PHE A 19 1.25 0.83 10.16
C PHE A 19 0.79 2.08 9.42
N ARG A 20 1.54 2.57 8.41
CA ARG A 20 1.24 3.82 7.72
C ARG A 20 -0.20 3.90 7.19
N PRO A 21 -0.76 2.87 6.52
CA PRO A 21 -2.15 2.88 6.07
C PRO A 21 -3.14 3.17 7.19
N TYR A 22 -2.94 2.56 8.35
CA TYR A 22 -3.80 2.74 9.52
C TYR A 22 -3.75 4.17 10.04
N TYR A 23 -2.55 4.73 10.32
CA TYR A 23 -2.43 6.07 10.86
C TYR A 23 -2.91 7.15 9.89
N MET A 24 -2.63 7.01 8.60
CA MET A 24 -3.17 7.91 7.58
C MET A 24 -4.71 7.86 7.54
N ALA A 25 -5.30 6.66 7.58
CA ALA A 25 -6.74 6.49 7.63
C ALA A 25 -7.36 7.17 8.86
N LYS A 26 -6.74 7.04 10.04
CA LYS A 26 -7.18 7.70 11.27
C LYS A 26 -7.19 9.23 11.13
N GLU A 27 -6.16 9.81 10.55
CA GLU A 27 -6.08 11.27 10.38
C GLU A 27 -7.10 11.76 9.33
N TRP A 28 -7.30 11.02 8.24
CA TRP A 28 -8.35 11.36 7.26
C TRP A 28 -9.75 11.24 7.85
N GLN A 29 -10.01 10.28 8.74
CA GLN A 29 -11.29 10.18 9.44
C GLN A 29 -11.51 11.37 10.37
N LYS A 30 -10.48 11.84 11.10
CA LYS A 30 -10.56 13.06 11.92
C LYS A 30 -10.89 14.30 11.06
N ALA A 31 -10.43 14.31 9.79
CA ALA A 31 -10.76 15.34 8.82
C ALA A 31 -12.14 15.16 8.15
N GLY A 32 -12.94 14.18 8.62
CA GLY A 32 -14.31 13.97 8.15
C GLY A 32 -14.40 13.12 6.86
N HIS A 33 -13.37 12.34 6.53
CA HIS A 33 -13.41 11.43 5.39
C HIS A 33 -13.81 10.01 5.83
N HIS A 34 -14.45 9.28 4.92
CA HIS A 34 -14.74 7.86 5.10
C HIS A 34 -13.64 7.04 4.40
N VAL A 35 -12.96 6.18 5.15
CA VAL A 35 -11.78 5.46 4.66
C VAL A 35 -12.01 3.96 4.71
N ARG A 36 -11.72 3.28 3.61
CA ARG A 36 -11.65 1.82 3.54
C ARG A 36 -10.26 1.39 3.10
N ILE A 37 -9.65 0.48 3.85
CA ILE A 37 -8.37 -0.15 3.52
C ILE A 37 -8.65 -1.54 2.94
N VAL A 38 -8.07 -1.83 1.77
CA VAL A 38 -8.10 -3.16 1.17
C VAL A 38 -6.71 -3.77 1.25
N GLY A 39 -6.61 -4.89 1.98
CA GLY A 39 -5.36 -5.62 2.19
C GLY A 39 -5.47 -7.12 1.89
N GLY A 40 -4.35 -7.82 1.86
CA GLY A 40 -4.33 -9.28 1.77
C GLY A 40 -4.64 -9.94 3.12
N SER A 41 -5.34 -11.06 3.12
CA SER A 41 -5.65 -11.81 4.36
C SER A 41 -4.42 -12.39 5.06
N PHE A 42 -3.27 -12.39 4.41
CA PHE A 42 -2.00 -12.83 4.98
C PHE A 42 -0.86 -11.85 4.67
N SER A 43 -0.08 -11.52 5.69
CA SER A 43 1.19 -10.81 5.57
C SER A 43 2.20 -11.37 6.55
N HIS A 44 3.43 -11.60 6.09
CA HIS A 44 4.55 -12.03 6.94
C HIS A 44 5.02 -10.93 7.91
N LEU A 45 4.60 -9.69 7.71
CA LEU A 45 4.93 -8.54 8.56
C LEU A 45 4.00 -8.45 9.79
N ARG A 46 2.84 -9.08 9.73
CA ARG A 46 1.86 -9.03 10.83
C ARG A 46 2.16 -10.05 11.92
N LYS A 47 1.93 -9.68 13.17
CA LYS A 47 1.98 -10.57 14.34
C LYS A 47 0.72 -11.45 14.41
N LYS A 48 -0.44 -10.86 14.02
CA LYS A 48 -1.73 -11.54 13.95
C LYS A 48 -2.30 -11.36 12.54
N GLN A 49 -2.96 -12.38 12.03
CA GLN A 49 -3.67 -12.26 10.75
C GLN A 49 -5.14 -11.91 11.02
N PRO A 50 -5.82 -11.20 10.10
CA PRO A 50 -7.24 -10.92 10.22
C PRO A 50 -8.05 -12.23 10.28
N CYS A 51 -9.14 -12.22 11.04
CA CYS A 51 -10.01 -13.38 11.21
C CYS A 51 -11.23 -13.30 10.29
N GLU A 52 -11.69 -12.09 10.00
CA GLU A 52 -12.90 -11.83 9.23
C GLU A 52 -12.54 -11.28 7.83
N TYR A 53 -13.43 -11.47 6.88
CA TYR A 53 -13.31 -10.88 5.54
C TYR A 53 -13.41 -9.36 5.55
N ARG A 54 -14.20 -8.81 6.48
CA ARG A 54 -14.32 -7.39 6.77
C ARG A 54 -14.25 -7.17 8.27
N GLU A 55 -13.44 -6.21 8.67
CA GLU A 55 -13.24 -5.84 10.06
C GLU A 55 -13.28 -4.32 10.21
N ILE A 56 -13.69 -3.85 11.37
CA ILE A 56 -13.57 -2.44 11.76
C ILE A 56 -12.56 -2.40 12.89
N VAL A 57 -11.42 -1.75 12.65
CA VAL A 57 -10.37 -1.56 13.65
C VAL A 57 -10.29 -0.07 13.94
N ASP A 58 -10.62 0.34 15.17
CA ASP A 58 -10.64 1.75 15.61
C ASP A 58 -11.41 2.68 14.64
N ASN A 59 -12.58 2.24 14.19
CA ASN A 59 -13.45 2.88 13.20
C ASN A 59 -12.90 2.89 11.76
N VAL A 60 -11.73 2.35 11.47
CA VAL A 60 -11.23 2.17 10.11
C VAL A 60 -11.79 0.87 9.54
N GLU A 61 -12.42 0.96 8.38
CA GLU A 61 -12.92 -0.23 7.68
C GLU A 61 -11.80 -0.95 6.94
N TYR A 62 -11.68 -2.25 7.18
CA TYR A 62 -10.79 -3.14 6.44
C TYR A 62 -11.57 -4.15 5.62
N CYS A 63 -11.08 -4.43 4.41
CA CYS A 63 -11.51 -5.55 3.59
C CYS A 63 -10.29 -6.41 3.24
N TRP A 64 -10.33 -7.69 3.59
CA TRP A 64 -9.20 -8.60 3.44
C TRP A 64 -9.42 -9.54 2.27
N ILE A 65 -8.60 -9.39 1.24
CA ILE A 65 -8.63 -10.28 0.07
C ILE A 65 -7.93 -11.61 0.42
N PRO A 66 -8.60 -12.75 0.26
CA PRO A 66 -7.99 -14.05 0.53
C PRO A 66 -6.78 -14.31 -0.36
N VAL A 67 -5.61 -14.47 0.25
CA VAL A 67 -4.34 -14.80 -0.42
C VAL A 67 -3.69 -16.01 0.25
N ASN A 68 -2.74 -16.66 -0.44
CA ASN A 68 -2.02 -17.78 0.12
C ASN A 68 -1.07 -17.35 1.24
N ARG A 69 -0.88 -18.26 2.20
CA ARG A 69 0.21 -18.14 3.18
C ARG A 69 1.54 -18.52 2.53
N TYR A 70 2.61 -17.90 2.99
CA TYR A 70 3.97 -18.16 2.53
C TYR A 70 4.98 -17.94 3.65
N LYS A 71 6.21 -18.45 3.48
CA LYS A 71 7.34 -18.21 4.38
C LYS A 71 8.43 -17.45 3.63
N GLY A 72 9.02 -16.44 4.29
CA GLY A 72 10.12 -15.66 3.73
C GLY A 72 9.79 -14.87 2.47
N ASN A 73 10.80 -14.57 1.67
CA ASN A 73 10.72 -13.70 0.48
C ASN A 73 10.76 -14.48 -0.86
N GLY A 74 10.41 -15.76 -0.83
CA GLY A 74 10.48 -16.62 -2.02
C GLY A 74 9.27 -16.56 -2.95
N VAL A 75 9.17 -17.57 -3.83
CA VAL A 75 8.14 -17.70 -4.87
C VAL A 75 6.72 -17.60 -4.31
N GLY A 76 6.47 -18.13 -3.10
CA GLY A 76 5.17 -18.05 -2.45
C GLY A 76 4.71 -16.61 -2.19
N ARG A 77 5.64 -15.69 -1.87
CA ARG A 77 5.34 -14.26 -1.73
C ARG A 77 4.98 -13.63 -3.08
N ILE A 78 5.73 -13.95 -4.12
CA ILE A 78 5.46 -13.48 -5.48
C ILE A 78 4.07 -13.96 -5.93
N PHE A 79 3.74 -15.22 -5.70
CA PHE A 79 2.42 -15.76 -6.00
C PHE A 79 1.30 -15.03 -5.23
N SER A 80 1.53 -14.73 -3.93
CA SER A 80 0.59 -13.95 -3.13
C SER A 80 0.35 -12.54 -3.71
N MET A 81 1.41 -11.86 -4.19
CA MET A 81 1.28 -10.56 -4.86
C MET A 81 0.37 -10.63 -6.09
N PHE A 82 0.64 -11.59 -6.99
CA PHE A 82 -0.17 -11.77 -8.19
C PHE A 82 -1.61 -12.16 -7.88
N LEU A 83 -1.82 -13.04 -6.88
CA LEU A 83 -3.15 -13.46 -6.47
C LEU A 83 -3.96 -12.29 -5.88
N PHE A 84 -3.34 -11.45 -5.06
CA PHE A 84 -3.95 -10.24 -4.51
C PHE A 84 -4.41 -9.31 -5.64
N VAL A 85 -3.50 -8.97 -6.55
CA VAL A 85 -3.76 -8.09 -7.69
C VAL A 85 -4.84 -8.67 -8.60
N PHE A 86 -4.74 -9.97 -8.95
CA PHE A 86 -5.72 -10.66 -9.79
C PHE A 86 -7.12 -10.63 -9.18
N LYS A 87 -7.25 -10.99 -7.90
CA LYS A 87 -8.55 -10.99 -7.23
C LYS A 87 -9.15 -9.59 -7.13
N LEU A 88 -8.36 -8.60 -6.74
CA LEU A 88 -8.84 -7.22 -6.66
C LEU A 88 -9.24 -6.70 -8.04
N TYR A 89 -8.46 -7.00 -9.09
CA TYR A 89 -8.77 -6.57 -10.45
C TYR A 89 -10.09 -7.14 -10.99
N HIS A 90 -10.38 -8.40 -10.69
CA HIS A 90 -11.57 -9.08 -11.21
C HIS A 90 -12.81 -8.93 -10.34
N TYR A 91 -12.65 -8.82 -9.03
CA TYR A 91 -13.75 -8.87 -8.06
C TYR A 91 -13.88 -7.60 -7.21
N PHE A 92 -13.33 -6.47 -7.64
CA PHE A 92 -13.36 -5.22 -6.84
C PHE A 92 -14.77 -4.76 -6.49
N VAL A 93 -15.77 -4.97 -7.34
CA VAL A 93 -17.17 -4.59 -7.07
C VAL A 93 -17.70 -5.31 -5.82
N GLU A 94 -17.35 -6.58 -5.63
CA GLU A 94 -17.70 -7.35 -4.44
C GLU A 94 -16.95 -6.84 -3.20
N TYR A 95 -15.63 -6.59 -3.34
CA TYR A 95 -14.80 -6.05 -2.26
C TYR A 95 -15.18 -4.63 -1.85
N LEU A 96 -15.69 -3.83 -2.78
CA LEU A 96 -16.12 -2.45 -2.53
C LEU A 96 -17.64 -2.30 -2.36
N ARG A 97 -18.35 -3.39 -2.13
CA ARG A 97 -19.82 -3.34 -1.94
C ARG A 97 -20.20 -2.24 -0.93
N ASN A 98 -21.14 -1.36 -1.34
CA ASN A 98 -21.57 -0.19 -0.56
C ASN A 98 -20.47 0.85 -0.28
N PHE A 99 -19.45 0.95 -1.15
CA PHE A 99 -18.40 1.93 -1.05
C PHE A 99 -17.96 2.41 -2.44
N GLU A 100 -18.28 3.64 -2.75
CA GLU A 100 -17.89 4.30 -4.00
C GLU A 100 -16.78 5.31 -3.69
N PRO A 101 -15.53 5.04 -4.08
CA PRO A 101 -14.42 5.92 -3.76
C PRO A 101 -14.41 7.19 -4.61
N ASP A 102 -14.14 8.34 -3.98
CA ASP A 102 -13.77 9.59 -4.65
C ASP A 102 -12.27 9.61 -4.97
N ILE A 103 -11.49 8.90 -4.15
CA ILE A 103 -10.03 8.79 -4.26
C ILE A 103 -9.63 7.33 -4.10
N VAL A 104 -8.76 6.84 -5.00
CA VAL A 104 -8.12 5.53 -4.93
C VAL A 104 -6.62 5.72 -4.76
N ILE A 105 -6.04 5.10 -3.74
CA ILE A 105 -4.61 5.16 -3.43
C ILE A 105 -4.01 3.76 -3.59
N ALA A 106 -3.12 3.57 -4.57
CA ALA A 106 -2.29 2.38 -4.69
C ALA A 106 -1.06 2.58 -3.78
N SER A 107 -0.96 1.80 -2.72
CA SER A 107 0.01 2.01 -1.61
C SER A 107 0.75 0.74 -1.20
N SER A 108 0.75 -0.31 -2.04
CA SER A 108 1.58 -1.50 -1.77
C SER A 108 3.06 -1.21 -1.98
N THR A 109 3.94 -2.02 -1.36
CA THR A 109 5.39 -1.86 -1.52
C THR A 109 5.89 -2.18 -2.94
N TYR A 110 5.05 -2.78 -3.77
CA TYR A 110 5.33 -3.13 -5.16
C TYR A 110 4.28 -2.52 -6.09
N PRO A 111 4.60 -2.21 -7.35
CA PRO A 111 3.77 -1.38 -8.22
C PRO A 111 2.60 -2.09 -8.90
N LEU A 112 2.42 -3.42 -8.74
CA LEU A 112 1.38 -4.16 -9.48
C LEU A 112 -0.05 -3.80 -9.09
N ASP A 113 -0.27 -3.27 -7.90
CA ASP A 113 -1.59 -2.84 -7.43
C ASP A 113 -2.14 -1.63 -8.19
N ILE A 114 -1.30 -0.98 -9.01
CA ILE A 114 -1.74 0.09 -9.93
C ILE A 114 -2.81 -0.39 -10.90
N TYR A 115 -2.75 -1.64 -11.36
CA TYR A 115 -3.71 -2.15 -12.34
C TYR A 115 -5.14 -2.25 -11.79
N PRO A 116 -5.40 -2.90 -10.65
CA PRO A 116 -6.72 -2.84 -10.03
C PRO A 116 -7.08 -1.42 -9.58
N ALA A 117 -6.14 -0.65 -9.03
CA ALA A 117 -6.40 0.73 -8.61
C ALA A 117 -6.88 1.60 -9.77
N TYR A 118 -6.20 1.55 -10.91
CA TYR A 118 -6.59 2.27 -12.12
C TYR A 118 -7.98 1.83 -12.64
N LYS A 119 -8.26 0.52 -12.66
CA LYS A 119 -9.56 -0.01 -13.06
C LYS A 119 -10.68 0.50 -12.15
N ILE A 120 -10.46 0.49 -10.84
CA ILE A 120 -11.40 1.00 -9.84
C ILE A 120 -11.61 2.50 -10.02
N ALA A 121 -10.52 3.27 -10.11
CA ALA A 121 -10.59 4.72 -10.30
C ALA A 121 -11.37 5.10 -11.57
N LYS A 122 -11.16 4.36 -12.67
CA LYS A 122 -11.94 4.56 -13.92
C LYS A 122 -13.41 4.21 -13.76
N HIS A 123 -13.73 3.14 -13.06
CA HIS A 123 -15.11 2.68 -12.84
C HIS A 123 -15.94 3.67 -12.03
N TYR A 124 -15.35 4.26 -10.99
CA TYR A 124 -16.01 5.21 -10.08
C TYR A 124 -15.72 6.68 -10.41
N HIS A 125 -15.00 6.97 -11.49
CA HIS A 125 -14.54 8.33 -11.83
C HIS A 125 -13.74 9.01 -10.71
N ALA A 126 -13.01 8.22 -9.92
CA ALA A 126 -12.22 8.64 -8.79
C ALA A 126 -10.85 9.18 -9.22
N LYS A 127 -10.24 10.02 -8.37
CA LYS A 127 -8.83 10.39 -8.49
C LYS A 127 -7.93 9.23 -8.12
N LEU A 128 -6.83 9.05 -8.86
CA LEU A 128 -5.87 7.97 -8.64
C LEU A 128 -4.55 8.54 -8.13
N ILE A 129 -4.12 8.04 -6.97
CA ILE A 129 -2.85 8.37 -6.32
C ILE A 129 -1.99 7.11 -6.25
N TYR A 130 -0.69 7.26 -6.54
CA TYR A 130 0.30 6.23 -6.26
C TYR A 130 1.16 6.67 -5.07
N GLU A 131 1.15 5.88 -4.01
CA GLU A 131 1.97 6.12 -2.83
C GLU A 131 3.18 5.19 -2.85
N VAL A 132 4.38 5.78 -2.88
CA VAL A 132 5.64 5.06 -3.03
C VAL A 132 6.34 4.94 -1.69
N HIS A 133 6.40 3.72 -1.18
CA HIS A 133 7.11 3.35 0.04
C HIS A 133 8.55 2.95 -0.24
N ASP A 134 8.80 2.34 -1.39
CA ASP A 134 10.07 1.83 -1.84
C ASP A 134 10.12 1.84 -3.37
N LEU A 135 11.29 2.00 -3.96
CA LEU A 135 11.46 2.01 -5.42
C LEU A 135 11.59 0.58 -5.94
N TRP A 136 10.50 0.05 -6.45
CA TRP A 136 10.47 -1.25 -7.13
C TRP A 136 10.36 -1.05 -8.65
N PRO A 137 11.22 -1.71 -9.45
CA PRO A 137 12.10 -2.85 -9.11
C PRO A 137 13.53 -2.48 -8.71
N LEU A 138 13.86 -1.21 -8.50
CA LEU A 138 15.23 -0.80 -8.16
C LEU A 138 15.75 -1.53 -6.91
N SER A 139 14.97 -1.53 -5.81
CA SER A 139 15.38 -2.16 -4.55
C SER A 139 15.69 -3.67 -4.68
N PRO A 140 14.85 -4.51 -5.30
CA PRO A 140 15.24 -5.91 -5.54
C PRO A 140 16.45 -6.07 -6.44
N MET A 141 16.72 -5.16 -7.37
CA MET A 141 17.95 -5.22 -8.18
C MET A 141 19.19 -4.89 -7.36
N GLU A 142 19.17 -3.79 -6.61
CA GLU A 142 20.31 -3.31 -5.84
C GLU A 142 20.60 -4.19 -4.60
N LEU A 143 19.55 -4.59 -3.88
CA LEU A 143 19.67 -5.35 -2.63
C LEU A 143 19.57 -6.86 -2.84
N GLY A 144 18.84 -7.30 -3.83
CA GLY A 144 18.60 -8.72 -4.12
C GLY A 144 19.45 -9.29 -5.26
N GLY A 145 20.22 -8.46 -5.95
CA GLY A 145 21.10 -8.88 -7.06
C GLY A 145 20.34 -9.37 -8.31
N TYR A 146 19.06 -9.03 -8.46
CA TYR A 146 18.29 -9.43 -9.63
C TYR A 146 18.76 -8.68 -10.88
N SER A 147 18.95 -9.42 -11.97
CA SER A 147 19.27 -8.83 -13.28
C SER A 147 18.09 -8.02 -13.84
N LYS A 148 18.37 -6.90 -14.49
CA LYS A 148 17.37 -6.12 -15.27
C LYS A 148 16.62 -6.98 -16.30
N LYS A 149 17.24 -8.06 -16.79
CA LYS A 149 16.63 -8.98 -17.76
C LYS A 149 15.76 -10.06 -17.11
N HIS A 150 15.72 -10.14 -15.79
CA HIS A 150 14.89 -11.13 -15.09
C HIS A 150 13.41 -10.85 -15.36
N PRO A 151 12.59 -11.84 -15.76
CA PRO A 151 11.17 -11.62 -16.14
C PRO A 151 10.35 -10.90 -15.07
N PHE A 152 10.55 -11.24 -13.80
CA PHE A 152 9.90 -10.57 -12.69
C PHE A 152 10.24 -9.06 -12.60
N ILE A 153 11.53 -8.72 -12.81
CA ILE A 153 11.98 -7.32 -12.80
C ILE A 153 11.37 -6.55 -13.96
N GLN A 154 11.28 -7.16 -15.15
CA GLN A 154 10.65 -6.50 -16.31
C GLN A 154 9.16 -6.23 -16.10
N ILE A 155 8.43 -7.18 -15.46
CA ILE A 155 7.02 -6.99 -15.11
C ILE A 155 6.87 -5.84 -14.10
N MET A 156 7.72 -5.80 -13.06
CA MET A 156 7.69 -4.73 -12.05
C MET A 156 8.05 -3.37 -12.65
N GLN A 157 9.07 -3.32 -13.54
CA GLN A 157 9.47 -2.08 -14.22
C GLN A 157 8.34 -1.54 -15.12
N LYS A 158 7.67 -2.44 -15.84
CA LYS A 158 6.51 -2.03 -16.62
C LYS A 158 5.40 -1.47 -15.73
N ALA A 159 5.13 -2.11 -14.61
CA ALA A 159 4.11 -1.66 -13.67
C ALA A 159 4.49 -0.30 -13.04
N GLU A 160 5.75 -0.08 -12.67
CA GLU A 160 6.25 1.20 -12.20
C GLU A 160 6.04 2.32 -13.23
N ASN A 161 6.44 2.09 -14.49
CA ASN A 161 6.24 3.05 -15.57
C ASN A 161 4.74 3.35 -15.79
N ASP A 162 3.88 2.33 -15.69
CA ASP A 162 2.43 2.48 -15.80
C ASP A 162 1.85 3.27 -14.60
N CYS A 163 2.40 3.11 -13.38
CA CYS A 163 2.04 3.96 -12.23
C CYS A 163 2.18 5.43 -12.58
N TYR A 164 3.36 5.85 -13.02
CA TYR A 164 3.64 7.26 -13.31
C TYR A 164 2.82 7.82 -14.48
N ARG A 165 2.41 6.97 -15.40
CA ARG A 165 1.56 7.33 -16.54
C ARG A 165 0.10 7.51 -16.15
N TYR A 166 -0.45 6.63 -15.31
CA TYR A 166 -1.88 6.55 -15.06
C TYR A 166 -2.38 7.47 -13.95
N VAL A 167 -1.51 7.84 -13.01
CA VAL A 167 -1.94 8.56 -11.81
C VAL A 167 -2.14 10.06 -12.03
N ASP A 168 -3.05 10.63 -11.26
CA ASP A 168 -3.18 12.08 -11.13
C ASP A 168 -2.03 12.66 -10.31
N THR A 169 -1.58 11.93 -9.27
CA THR A 169 -0.60 12.38 -8.28
C THR A 169 0.23 11.21 -7.77
N VAL A 170 1.52 11.47 -7.48
CA VAL A 170 2.42 10.57 -6.75
C VAL A 170 2.73 11.16 -5.39
N VAL A 171 2.59 10.36 -4.36
CA VAL A 171 3.04 10.67 -3.00
C VAL A 171 4.20 9.75 -2.66
N SER A 172 5.29 10.28 -2.12
CA SER A 172 6.43 9.47 -1.70
C SER A 172 6.96 9.88 -0.34
N MET A 173 7.37 8.91 0.45
CA MET A 173 8.11 9.14 1.68
C MET A 173 9.62 9.30 1.44
N LEU A 174 10.08 9.10 0.22
CA LEU A 174 11.47 9.17 -0.20
C LEU A 174 11.77 10.57 -0.79
N PRO A 175 12.59 11.42 -0.13
CA PRO A 175 12.71 12.83 -0.50
C PRO A 175 13.41 13.07 -1.84
N LYS A 176 14.22 12.12 -2.31
CA LYS A 176 15.00 12.23 -3.55
C LYS A 176 14.49 11.32 -4.68
N ALA A 177 13.31 10.74 -4.54
CA ALA A 177 12.78 9.80 -5.53
C ALA A 177 12.24 10.47 -6.80
N GLU A 178 11.98 11.76 -6.79
CA GLU A 178 11.35 12.48 -7.91
C GLU A 178 12.14 12.36 -9.21
N GLU A 179 13.48 12.44 -9.15
CA GLU A 179 14.34 12.34 -10.33
C GLU A 179 14.19 10.98 -11.00
N HIS A 180 14.34 9.89 -10.23
CA HIS A 180 14.10 8.52 -10.71
C HIS A 180 12.70 8.37 -11.32
N MET A 181 11.67 8.88 -10.65
CA MET A 181 10.29 8.76 -11.14
C MET A 181 10.08 9.52 -12.46
N ARG A 182 10.75 10.66 -12.64
CA ARG A 182 10.71 11.42 -13.89
C ARG A 182 11.39 10.70 -15.04
N GLU A 183 12.51 10.04 -14.79
CA GLU A 183 13.19 9.18 -15.78
C GLU A 183 12.29 8.02 -16.24
N HIS A 184 11.37 7.58 -15.35
CA HIS A 184 10.40 6.53 -15.61
C HIS A 184 9.02 7.03 -16.06
N GLY A 185 8.89 8.31 -16.39
CA GLY A 185 7.71 8.86 -17.06
C GLY A 185 6.77 9.71 -16.18
N LEU A 186 7.17 10.08 -14.95
CA LEU A 186 6.36 10.97 -14.12
C LEU A 186 6.29 12.38 -14.71
N GLY A 187 5.07 12.88 -14.91
CA GLY A 187 4.81 14.24 -15.40
C GLY A 187 5.20 15.31 -14.36
N LYS A 188 5.56 16.50 -14.85
CA LYS A 188 5.88 17.65 -13.99
C LYS A 188 4.72 18.01 -13.06
N GLY A 189 5.05 18.35 -11.81
CA GLY A 189 4.07 18.84 -10.81
C GLY A 189 3.19 17.75 -10.19
N LYS A 190 3.43 16.48 -10.49
CA LYS A 190 2.68 15.35 -9.89
C LYS A 190 3.30 14.78 -8.62
N PHE A 191 4.54 15.13 -8.29
CA PHE A 191 5.26 14.60 -7.13
C PHE A 191 4.99 15.40 -5.87
N HIS A 192 4.70 14.70 -4.77
CA HIS A 192 4.55 15.27 -3.43
C HIS A 192 5.32 14.44 -2.41
N TYR A 193 6.21 15.11 -1.68
CA TYR A 193 6.94 14.48 -0.58
C TYR A 193 6.09 14.50 0.69
N VAL A 194 5.73 13.32 1.19
CA VAL A 194 4.98 13.15 2.45
C VAL A 194 5.69 12.10 3.30
N PRO A 195 6.60 12.52 4.19
CA PRO A 195 7.39 11.60 5.01
C PRO A 195 6.53 10.81 6.00
N ASN A 196 7.15 9.81 6.63
CA ASN A 196 6.57 9.21 7.83
C ASN A 196 6.57 10.22 8.97
N GLY A 197 5.49 10.23 9.73
CA GLY A 197 5.34 10.99 10.95
C GLY A 197 5.24 10.10 12.17
N ILE A 198 4.98 10.73 13.31
CA ILE A 198 4.67 10.08 14.58
C ILE A 198 3.36 10.61 15.13
N VAL A 199 2.66 9.80 15.90
CA VAL A 199 1.47 10.23 16.65
C VAL A 199 1.94 10.78 17.99
N LEU A 200 1.88 12.11 18.14
CA LEU A 200 2.40 12.79 19.34
C LEU A 200 1.76 12.31 20.64
N SER A 201 0.47 11.97 20.62
CA SER A 201 -0.23 11.44 21.82
C SER A 201 0.39 10.15 22.36
N ASP A 202 0.97 9.33 21.47
CA ASP A 202 1.57 8.05 21.86
C ASP A 202 2.92 8.24 22.57
N TRP A 203 3.49 9.45 22.47
CA TRP A 203 4.78 9.83 23.07
C TRP A 203 4.66 10.71 24.31
N ASN A 204 3.45 11.21 24.64
CA ASN A 204 3.23 12.12 25.78
C ASN A 204 3.40 11.45 27.14
N ASN A 205 3.40 10.11 27.23
CA ASN A 205 3.64 9.35 28.43
C ASN A 205 4.70 8.26 28.17
N PRO A 206 5.99 8.60 28.06
CA PRO A 206 7.02 7.59 27.85
C PRO A 206 7.06 6.66 29.07
N LYS A 207 6.88 5.37 28.83
CA LYS A 207 7.19 4.36 29.86
C LYS A 207 8.69 4.47 30.16
N GLY A 208 9.04 4.46 31.45
CA GLY A 208 10.46 4.47 31.86
C GLY A 208 11.23 3.37 31.13
N ILE A 209 12.44 3.69 30.71
CA ILE A 209 13.36 2.71 30.12
C ILE A 209 13.57 1.62 31.17
N PRO A 210 13.31 0.33 30.88
CA PRO A 210 13.64 -0.74 31.82
C PRO A 210 15.14 -0.64 32.13
N GLU A 211 15.50 -0.64 33.41
CA GLU A 211 16.93 -0.79 33.81
C GLU A 211 17.42 -2.12 33.24
N GLU A 212 18.35 -2.05 32.31
CA GLU A 212 19.09 -3.23 31.88
C GLU A 212 19.84 -3.75 33.12
N HIS A 213 19.40 -4.88 33.63
CA HIS A 213 20.16 -5.60 34.61
C HIS A 213 21.45 -6.08 33.92
N GLY A 214 22.57 -5.40 34.25
CA GLY A 214 23.91 -5.74 33.83
C GLY A 214 24.39 -7.11 34.39
#